data_44a1d0ba38a859c6539fe60effd7f0e9
#
_entry.id   44a1d0ba38a859c6539fe60effd7f0e9
#
_cell.length_a   1.000
_cell.length_b   1.000
_cell.length_c   1.000
_cell.angle_alpha   90.00
_cell.angle_beta   90.00
_cell.angle_gamma   90.00
#
_symmetry.space_group_name_H-M   'P 1'
#
loop_
_entity.id
_entity.type
_entity.pdbx_description
1 polymer ?
#
loop_
_entity_poly.entity_id
_entity_poly.type
_entity_poly.pdbx_seq_one_letter_code
_entity_poly.pdbx_strand_id
1 'polypeptide(L)'
;MYNYIFFTNVLRVLDELQMTKHDLAEKSGVSISFLSDITTGKGNPSLKVMEDIARALQTPLPLLLESTDLDAASLEALAGEKVPSSLPPGYERVAAVLPEHQAFIVKKWAEAAQAK
;
A
#
# COMPACT_ATOMS: atom_id res chain seq x y z
N MET A 1 6.38 9.38 4.92
CA MET A 1 6.50 8.37 3.83
C MET A 1 5.30 7.41 3.80
N TYR A 2 5.03 6.67 4.87
CA TYR A 2 3.95 5.67 4.86
C TYR A 2 2.55 6.26 4.73
N ASN A 3 2.31 7.48 5.21
CA ASN A 3 1.04 8.15 4.98
C ASN A 3 0.79 8.40 3.49
N TYR A 4 1.84 8.74 2.72
CA TYR A 4 1.72 8.91 1.27
C TYR A 4 1.46 7.59 0.56
N ILE A 5 2.15 6.53 0.96
CA ILE A 5 1.93 5.18 0.42
C ILE A 5 0.48 4.76 0.70
N PHE A 6 0.02 4.95 1.92
CA PHE A 6 -1.34 4.58 2.32
C PHE A 6 -2.39 5.33 1.51
N PHE A 7 -2.35 6.67 1.51
CA PHE A 7 -3.40 7.41 0.83
C PHE A 7 -3.36 7.22 -0.70
N THR A 8 -2.18 7.04 -1.28
CA THR A 8 -2.07 6.76 -2.72
C THR A 8 -2.76 5.45 -3.06
N ASN A 9 -2.53 4.41 -2.26
CA ASN A 9 -3.20 3.13 -2.43
C ASN A 9 -4.72 3.24 -2.20
N VAL A 10 -5.15 3.99 -1.20
CA VAL A 10 -6.58 4.22 -0.94
C VAL A 10 -7.24 4.88 -2.16
N LEU A 11 -6.65 5.94 -2.69
CA LEU A 11 -7.18 6.62 -3.86
C LEU A 11 -7.26 5.70 -5.09
N ARG A 12 -6.23 4.89 -5.29
CA ARG A 12 -6.21 3.92 -6.39
C ARG A 12 -7.34 2.91 -6.26
N VAL A 13 -7.53 2.34 -5.07
CA VAL A 13 -8.58 1.34 -4.84
C VAL A 13 -9.98 1.97 -4.95
N LEU A 14 -10.16 3.20 -4.47
CA LEU A 14 -11.42 3.93 -4.68
C LEU A 14 -11.75 4.05 -6.16
N ASP A 15 -10.76 4.40 -6.97
CA ASP A 15 -10.94 4.51 -8.42
C ASP A 15 -11.28 3.14 -9.04
N GLU A 16 -10.55 2.09 -8.66
CA GLU A 16 -10.81 0.72 -9.14
C GLU A 16 -12.22 0.24 -8.79
N LEU A 17 -12.72 0.59 -7.59
CA LEU A 17 -14.04 0.19 -7.12
C LEU A 17 -15.15 1.15 -7.53
N GLN A 18 -14.82 2.26 -8.22
CA GLN A 18 -15.76 3.31 -8.56
C GLN A 18 -16.51 3.81 -7.31
N MET A 19 -15.77 3.98 -6.22
CA MET A 19 -16.27 4.38 -4.92
C MET A 19 -15.84 5.83 -4.64
N THR A 20 -16.75 6.64 -4.10
CA THR A 20 -16.46 8.01 -3.70
C THR A 20 -15.95 8.06 -2.26
N LYS A 21 -15.35 9.19 -1.85
CA LYS A 21 -14.98 9.41 -0.44
C LYS A 21 -16.20 9.37 0.48
N HIS A 22 -17.36 9.83 0.01
CA HIS A 22 -18.61 9.74 0.77
C HIS A 22 -19.02 8.29 1.01
N ASP A 23 -18.92 7.45 -0.01
CA ASP A 23 -19.20 6.01 0.12
C ASP A 23 -18.26 5.37 1.13
N LEU A 24 -16.97 5.71 1.06
CA LEU A 24 -15.99 5.20 1.99
C LEU A 24 -16.28 5.66 3.42
N ALA A 25 -16.66 6.92 3.60
CA ALA A 25 -17.02 7.45 4.91
C ALA A 25 -18.18 6.65 5.52
N GLU A 26 -19.23 6.39 4.74
CA GLU A 26 -20.37 5.61 5.21
C GLU A 26 -19.98 4.19 5.59
N LYS A 27 -19.16 3.53 4.76
CA LYS A 27 -18.79 2.12 4.98
C LYS A 27 -17.76 1.94 6.09
N SER A 28 -16.86 2.90 6.25
CA SER A 28 -15.77 2.80 7.23
C SER A 28 -16.13 3.37 8.61
N GLY A 29 -17.13 4.27 8.66
CA GLY A 29 -17.42 5.01 9.87
C GLY A 29 -16.45 6.17 10.13
N VAL A 30 -15.53 6.43 9.21
CA VAL A 30 -14.57 7.53 9.29
C VAL A 30 -15.20 8.79 8.67
N SER A 31 -15.03 9.95 9.29
CA SER A 31 -15.63 11.18 8.78
C SER A 31 -15.06 11.57 7.41
N ILE A 32 -15.88 12.18 6.59
CA ILE A 32 -15.45 12.67 5.26
C ILE A 32 -14.33 13.69 5.39
N SER A 33 -14.38 14.54 6.41
CA SER A 33 -13.33 15.52 6.69
C SER A 33 -11.99 14.85 6.97
N PHE A 34 -11.99 13.80 7.79
CA PHE A 34 -10.76 13.07 8.11
C PHE A 34 -10.23 12.31 6.88
N LEU A 35 -11.12 11.72 6.08
CA LEU A 35 -10.72 11.07 4.83
C LEU A 35 -10.10 12.07 3.86
N SER A 36 -10.64 13.27 3.78
CA SER A 36 -10.07 14.34 2.95
C SER A 36 -8.68 14.73 3.42
N ASP A 37 -8.46 14.82 4.73
CA ASP A 37 -7.13 15.09 5.30
C ASP A 37 -6.15 13.98 4.97
N ILE A 38 -6.54 12.72 5.18
CA ILE A 38 -5.68 11.57 4.87
C ILE A 38 -5.28 11.58 3.39
N THR A 39 -6.24 11.78 2.50
CA THR A 39 -6.01 11.67 1.06
C THR A 39 -5.28 12.87 0.46
N THR A 40 -5.07 13.92 1.23
CA THR A 40 -4.24 15.07 0.83
C THR A 40 -2.88 15.08 1.53
N GLY A 41 -2.55 14.03 2.26
CA GLY A 41 -1.28 13.91 2.97
C GLY A 41 -1.19 14.66 4.28
N LYS A 42 -2.29 15.27 4.74
CA LYS A 42 -2.31 16.06 5.98
C LYS A 42 -2.63 15.22 7.22
N GLY A 43 -3.31 14.10 7.03
CA GLY A 43 -3.74 13.26 8.13
C GLY A 43 -2.66 12.29 8.57
N ASN A 44 -2.79 11.84 9.81
CA ASN A 44 -1.97 10.77 10.36
C ASN A 44 -2.91 9.74 10.99
N PRO A 45 -3.45 8.80 10.18
CA PRO A 45 -4.43 7.87 10.68
C PRO A 45 -3.84 6.88 11.66
N SER A 46 -4.62 6.54 12.69
CA SER A 46 -4.26 5.46 13.60
C SER A 46 -4.35 4.12 12.87
N LEU A 47 -3.72 3.10 13.43
CA LEU A 47 -3.85 1.73 12.89
C LEU A 47 -5.30 1.29 12.82
N LYS A 48 -6.12 1.61 13.83
CA LYS A 48 -7.54 1.27 13.83
C LYS A 48 -8.29 1.94 12.67
N VAL A 49 -8.03 3.22 12.41
CA VAL A 49 -8.66 3.93 11.30
C VAL A 49 -8.22 3.30 9.97
N MET A 50 -6.95 2.94 9.82
CA MET A 50 -6.46 2.28 8.62
C MET A 50 -7.15 0.92 8.43
N GLU A 51 -7.35 0.16 9.49
CA GLU A 51 -8.08 -1.11 9.44
C GLU A 51 -9.54 -0.91 9.03
N ASP A 52 -10.20 0.12 9.56
CA ASP A 52 -11.58 0.43 9.21
C ASP A 52 -11.71 0.79 7.73
N ILE A 53 -10.78 1.57 7.21
CA ILE A 53 -10.73 1.92 5.80
C ILE A 53 -10.48 0.68 4.93
N ALA A 54 -9.50 -0.14 5.31
CA ALA A 54 -9.18 -1.38 4.60
C ALA A 54 -10.38 -2.32 4.53
N ARG A 55 -11.11 -2.47 5.63
CA ARG A 55 -12.32 -3.28 5.68
C ARG A 55 -13.40 -2.75 4.74
N ALA A 56 -13.61 -1.43 4.74
CA ALA A 56 -14.59 -0.81 3.86
C ALA A 56 -14.23 -0.97 2.39
N LEU A 57 -12.95 -1.01 2.06
CA LEU A 57 -12.44 -1.24 0.71
C LEU A 57 -12.34 -2.73 0.37
N GLN A 58 -12.62 -3.62 1.31
CA GLN A 58 -12.46 -5.07 1.16
C GLN A 58 -11.04 -5.44 0.68
N THR A 59 -10.06 -4.69 1.16
CA THR A 59 -8.66 -4.85 0.79
C THR A 59 -7.84 -5.06 2.06
N PRO A 60 -7.00 -6.10 2.16
CA PRO A 60 -6.15 -6.29 3.33
C PRO A 60 -5.25 -5.08 3.55
N LEU A 61 -5.11 -4.64 4.81
CA LEU A 61 -4.30 -3.48 5.15
C LEU A 61 -2.86 -3.57 4.63
N PRO A 62 -2.17 -4.73 4.70
CA PRO A 62 -0.82 -4.83 4.16
C PRO A 62 -0.71 -4.42 2.69
N LEU A 63 -1.74 -4.67 1.89
CA LEU A 63 -1.74 -4.26 0.47
C LEU A 63 -1.83 -2.74 0.31
N LEU A 64 -2.44 -2.04 1.27
CA LEU A 64 -2.52 -0.58 1.25
C LEU A 64 -1.22 0.09 1.73
N LEU A 65 -0.31 -0.69 2.28
CA LEU A 65 0.98 -0.21 2.78
C LEU A 65 2.15 -0.64 1.90
N GLU A 66 1.87 -1.27 0.78
CA GLU A 66 2.89 -1.69 -0.19
C GLU A 66 3.21 -0.56 -1.18
N SER A 67 4.48 -0.43 -1.51
CA SER A 67 4.96 0.54 -2.50
C SER A 67 5.41 -0.12 -3.81
N THR A 68 5.17 -1.43 -3.97
CA THR A 68 5.74 -2.25 -5.05
C THR A 68 5.41 -1.75 -6.45
N ASP A 69 4.17 -1.27 -6.62
CA ASP A 69 3.66 -0.79 -7.91
C ASP A 69 3.53 0.74 -7.98
N LEU A 70 4.01 1.43 -6.95
CA LEU A 70 3.97 2.89 -6.90
C LEU A 70 5.26 3.49 -7.46
N ASP A 71 5.15 4.66 -8.09
CA ASP A 71 6.31 5.37 -8.62
C ASP A 71 7.18 5.91 -7.48
N ALA A 72 8.36 5.31 -7.31
CA ALA A 72 9.30 5.70 -6.26
C ALA A 72 9.75 7.16 -6.38
N ALA A 73 9.98 7.65 -7.59
CA ALA A 73 10.41 9.03 -7.80
C ALA A 73 9.33 10.02 -7.36
N SER A 74 8.06 9.75 -7.67
CA SER A 74 6.94 10.58 -7.24
C SER A 74 6.77 10.55 -5.72
N LEU A 75 6.89 9.38 -5.10
CA LEU A 75 6.80 9.25 -3.65
C LEU A 75 7.93 10.01 -2.95
N GLU A 76 9.15 9.90 -3.44
CA GLU A 76 10.30 10.63 -2.89
C GLU A 76 10.12 12.14 -3.00
N ALA A 77 9.60 12.62 -4.14
CA ALA A 77 9.32 14.02 -4.35
C ALA A 77 8.26 14.56 -3.37
N LEU A 78 7.19 13.78 -3.15
CA LEU A 78 6.10 14.17 -2.26
C LEU A 78 6.52 14.13 -0.79
N ALA A 79 7.26 13.10 -0.39
CA ALA A 79 7.63 12.89 1.01
C ALA A 79 8.90 13.65 1.42
N GLY A 80 9.71 14.09 0.47
CA GLY A 80 10.98 14.75 0.75
C GLY A 80 12.07 13.82 1.28
N GLU A 81 11.88 12.51 1.13
CA GLU A 81 12.84 11.49 1.59
C GLU A 81 12.81 10.30 0.64
N LYS A 82 13.85 9.46 0.70
CA LYS A 82 13.93 8.27 -0.14
C LYS A 82 12.97 7.19 0.35
N VAL A 83 12.42 6.42 -0.59
CA VAL A 83 11.62 5.23 -0.26
C VAL A 83 12.50 4.27 0.52
N PRO A 84 12.05 3.83 1.72
CA PRO A 84 12.84 2.91 2.53
C PRO A 84 13.10 1.60 1.80
N SER A 85 14.35 1.14 1.86
CA SER A 85 14.73 -0.15 1.30
C SER A 85 15.76 -0.81 2.20
N SER A 86 15.54 -2.07 2.51
CA SER A 86 16.50 -2.90 3.24
C SER A 86 17.27 -3.82 2.31
N LEU A 87 17.14 -3.63 1.00
CA LEU A 87 17.70 -4.54 0.01
C LEU A 87 19.10 -4.09 -0.44
N PRO A 88 20.01 -5.06 -0.70
CA PRO A 88 21.30 -4.74 -1.30
C PRO A 88 21.15 -4.14 -2.70
N PRO A 89 22.14 -3.41 -3.20
CA PRO A 89 22.13 -2.92 -4.58
C PRO A 89 21.95 -4.06 -5.59
N GLY A 90 21.12 -3.85 -6.58
CA GLY A 90 20.83 -4.83 -7.62
C GLY A 90 19.78 -5.87 -7.25
N TYR A 91 19.18 -5.76 -6.06
CA TYR A 91 18.11 -6.65 -5.63
C TYR A 91 16.78 -5.91 -5.59
N GLU A 92 15.72 -6.59 -5.92
CA GLU A 92 14.36 -6.07 -5.85
C GLU A 92 13.47 -7.05 -5.11
N ARG A 93 12.49 -6.52 -4.39
CA ARG A 93 11.45 -7.35 -3.79
C ARG A 93 10.31 -7.49 -4.79
N VAL A 94 9.93 -8.73 -5.07
CA VAL A 94 8.83 -9.03 -5.99
C VAL A 94 7.72 -9.73 -5.20
N ALA A 95 6.48 -9.29 -5.39
CA ALA A 95 5.31 -9.93 -4.81
C ALA A 95 4.36 -10.35 -5.93
N ALA A 96 3.90 -11.60 -5.87
CA ALA A 96 2.98 -12.14 -6.86
C ALA A 96 2.10 -13.21 -6.22
N VAL A 97 0.87 -13.32 -6.73
CA VAL A 97 -0.03 -14.43 -6.37
C VAL A 97 0.08 -15.45 -7.49
N LEU A 98 0.56 -16.65 -7.15
CA LEU A 98 0.89 -17.69 -8.12
C LEU A 98 0.23 -19.01 -7.74
N PRO A 99 -0.06 -19.88 -8.72
CA PRO A 99 -0.40 -21.29 -8.44
C PRO A 99 0.70 -21.93 -7.58
N GLU A 100 0.34 -22.89 -6.74
CA GLU A 100 1.25 -23.49 -5.77
C GLU A 100 2.54 -24.03 -6.39
N HIS A 101 2.47 -24.67 -7.56
CA HIS A 101 3.66 -25.23 -8.20
C HIS A 101 4.65 -24.15 -8.67
N GLN A 102 4.13 -23.01 -9.15
CA GLN A 102 4.97 -21.87 -9.53
C GLN A 102 5.54 -21.17 -8.30
N ALA A 103 4.71 -21.01 -7.26
CA ALA A 103 5.17 -20.43 -6.00
C ALA A 103 6.32 -21.24 -5.40
N PHE A 104 6.24 -22.57 -5.47
CA PHE A 104 7.32 -23.47 -5.01
C PHE A 104 8.63 -23.17 -5.74
N ILE A 105 8.59 -23.02 -7.06
CA ILE A 105 9.77 -22.72 -7.87
C ILE A 105 10.39 -21.38 -7.48
N VAL A 106 9.55 -20.35 -7.33
CA VAL A 106 10.02 -19.01 -6.95
C VAL A 106 10.64 -19.03 -5.56
N LYS A 107 10.04 -19.75 -4.61
CA LYS A 107 10.61 -19.92 -3.27
C LYS A 107 11.99 -20.58 -3.31
N LYS A 108 12.19 -21.55 -4.19
CA LYS A 108 13.50 -22.19 -4.38
C LYS A 108 14.54 -21.21 -4.91
N TRP A 109 14.16 -20.37 -5.86
CA TRP A 109 15.05 -19.32 -6.36
C TRP A 109 15.41 -18.31 -5.25
N ALA A 110 14.42 -17.94 -4.41
CA ALA A 110 14.65 -17.03 -3.30
C ALA A 110 15.64 -17.61 -2.28
N GLU A 111 15.48 -18.89 -1.93
CA GLU A 111 16.41 -19.59 -1.03
C GLU A 111 17.82 -19.59 -1.60
N ALA A 112 17.97 -19.90 -2.89
CA ALA A 112 19.29 -19.93 -3.55
C ALA A 112 19.93 -18.54 -3.55
N ALA A 113 19.16 -17.48 -3.74
CA ALA A 113 19.68 -16.12 -3.71
C ALA A 113 20.12 -15.70 -2.32
N GLN A 114 19.44 -16.18 -1.26
CA GLN A 114 19.79 -15.88 0.13
C GLN A 114 20.99 -16.66 0.64
N ALA A 115 21.30 -17.81 0.04
CA ALA A 115 22.36 -18.69 0.46
C ALA A 115 23.78 -18.18 0.13
N LYS A 116 23.88 -17.00 -0.48
CA LYS A 116 25.17 -16.41 -0.88
C LYS A 116 25.76 -15.53 0.23
#